data_d293a327ec80dad6a32ea47c232f1c1c
#
_entry.id   d293a327ec80dad6a32ea47c232f1c1c
#
_cell.length_a   1.000
_cell.length_b   1.000
_cell.length_c   1.000
_cell.angle_alpha   90.00
_cell.angle_beta   90.00
_cell.angle_gamma   90.00
#
_symmetry.space_group_name_H-M   'P 1'
#
loop_
_entity.id
_entity.type
_entity.pdbx_description
1 polymer ?
#
loop_
_entity_poly.entity_id
_entity_poly.type
_entity_poly.pdbx_seq_one_letter_code
_entity_poly.pdbx_strand_id
1 'polypeptide(L)'
;KMTSEEIFNQGPVVPVLVIKDVAHAVPLAKALIAGGIRVLEVTLRTDAALEVIAKIAKEVPEAIIGAGTVTNRAQLQQVIDAGAKFAISPGMTTDLLKAGNEGSIALIPGISSISELMTAVDHGYTHLKFFPAEASGGVKALKAIGGPFPDIKFCPTGGISPSNYNDYLALPNVCCAGGSWLAPEEAMINGEWDKITELAKQAVAGVK
;
A
#
# COMPACT_ATOMS: atom_id res chain seq x y z
N LYS A 1 -0.37 15.72 -9.14
CA LYS A 1 -1.09 14.62 -8.46
C LYS A 1 -0.79 13.30 -9.17
N MET A 2 -0.25 12.34 -8.43
CA MET A 2 -0.10 10.98 -8.95
C MET A 2 -1.45 10.27 -8.95
N THR A 3 -1.73 9.54 -10.03
CA THR A 3 -2.93 8.70 -10.10
C THR A 3 -2.70 7.36 -9.41
N SER A 4 -3.77 6.66 -9.06
CA SER A 4 -3.67 5.30 -8.50
C SER A 4 -2.96 4.35 -9.47
N GLU A 5 -3.21 4.48 -10.78
CA GLU A 5 -2.53 3.70 -11.80
C GLU A 5 -1.01 3.93 -11.79
N GLU A 6 -0.59 5.19 -11.73
CA GLU A 6 0.84 5.53 -11.65
C GLU A 6 1.49 4.93 -10.41
N ILE A 7 0.80 4.96 -9.26
CA ILE A 7 1.29 4.39 -8.02
C ILE A 7 1.43 2.87 -8.15
N PHE A 8 0.42 2.18 -8.69
CA PHE A 8 0.44 0.73 -8.87
C PHE A 8 1.54 0.26 -9.81
N ASN A 9 1.96 1.10 -10.73
CA ASN A 9 2.96 0.74 -11.76
C ASN A 9 4.40 1.10 -11.35
N GLN A 10 4.62 1.60 -10.13
CA GLN A 10 5.96 1.95 -9.66
C GLN A 10 6.84 0.74 -9.32
N GLY A 11 6.25 -0.37 -9.00
CA GLY A 11 6.99 -1.58 -8.66
C GLY A 11 6.09 -2.70 -8.19
N PRO A 12 6.62 -3.93 -8.13
CA PRO A 12 5.81 -5.12 -7.86
C PRO A 12 5.38 -5.27 -6.41
N VAL A 13 6.08 -4.61 -5.47
CA VAL A 13 5.84 -4.78 -4.04
C VAL A 13 5.73 -3.42 -3.37
N VAL A 14 4.71 -3.27 -2.53
CA VAL A 14 4.48 -2.08 -1.70
C VAL A 14 4.70 -2.48 -0.23
N PRO A 15 5.75 -1.97 0.42
CA PRO A 15 5.95 -2.21 1.85
C PRO A 15 4.80 -1.62 2.67
N VAL A 16 4.19 -2.45 3.50
CA VAL A 16 3.18 -2.04 4.47
C VAL A 16 3.90 -1.89 5.81
N LEU A 17 4.00 -0.64 6.28
CA LEU A 17 4.89 -0.26 7.37
C LEU A 17 4.12 0.09 8.64
N VAL A 18 4.58 -0.47 9.76
CA VAL A 18 4.12 -0.12 11.10
C VAL A 18 5.33 0.46 11.84
N ILE A 19 5.38 1.78 11.95
CA ILE A 19 6.54 2.50 12.49
C ILE A 19 6.15 3.16 13.80
N LYS A 20 6.74 2.69 14.92
CA LYS A 20 6.44 3.17 16.26
C LYS A 20 7.35 4.32 16.71
N ASP A 21 8.54 4.41 16.12
CA ASP A 21 9.56 5.39 16.50
C ASP A 21 9.88 6.29 15.29
N VAL A 22 9.66 7.58 15.44
CA VAL A 22 9.91 8.57 14.38
C VAL A 22 11.38 8.56 13.94
N ALA A 23 12.31 8.22 14.82
CA ALA A 23 13.73 8.14 14.46
C ALA A 23 14.02 7.07 13.39
N HIS A 24 13.13 6.09 13.22
CA HIS A 24 13.28 5.05 12.19
C HIS A 24 12.81 5.51 10.80
N ALA A 25 12.07 6.59 10.70
CA ALA A 25 11.39 7.01 9.46
C ALA A 25 12.37 7.18 8.28
N VAL A 26 13.35 8.04 8.43
CA VAL A 26 14.29 8.36 7.34
C VAL A 26 15.23 7.20 7.02
N PRO A 27 15.85 6.54 8.01
CA PRO A 27 16.70 5.37 7.70
C PRO A 27 15.95 4.26 6.99
N LEU A 28 14.71 3.98 7.39
CA LEU A 28 13.88 2.96 6.77
C LEU A 28 13.56 3.30 5.31
N ALA A 29 13.11 4.54 5.06
CA ALA A 29 12.80 4.99 3.71
C ALA A 29 14.02 4.89 2.80
N LYS A 30 15.17 5.35 3.26
CA LYS A 30 16.43 5.27 2.50
C LYS A 30 16.85 3.83 2.23
N ALA A 31 16.69 2.94 3.21
CA ALA A 31 17.02 1.52 3.07
C ALA A 31 16.15 0.85 1.99
N LEU A 32 14.86 1.12 1.98
CA LEU A 32 13.94 0.56 0.98
C LEU A 32 14.23 1.10 -0.42
N ILE A 33 14.50 2.40 -0.54
CA ILE A 33 14.87 3.02 -1.82
C ILE A 33 16.18 2.44 -2.36
N ALA A 34 17.18 2.23 -1.51
CA ALA A 34 18.44 1.59 -1.88
C ALA A 34 18.22 0.17 -2.41
N GLY A 35 17.15 -0.50 -1.97
CA GLY A 35 16.75 -1.81 -2.46
C GLY A 35 15.85 -1.79 -3.71
N GLY A 36 15.53 -0.60 -4.22
CA GLY A 36 14.75 -0.44 -5.45
C GLY A 36 13.24 -0.21 -5.22
N ILE A 37 12.81 0.06 -4.00
CA ILE A 37 11.40 0.29 -3.67
C ILE A 37 11.18 1.73 -3.24
N ARG A 38 10.37 2.48 -3.99
CA ARG A 38 10.09 3.89 -3.75
C ARG A 38 8.70 4.15 -3.15
N VAL A 39 7.72 3.29 -3.42
CA VAL A 39 6.36 3.44 -2.90
C VAL A 39 6.28 2.85 -1.50
N LEU A 40 5.97 3.66 -0.51
CA LEU A 40 5.97 3.29 0.90
C LEU A 40 4.61 3.58 1.52
N GLU A 41 4.00 2.59 2.15
CA GLU A 41 2.71 2.73 2.83
C GLU A 41 2.94 2.73 4.34
N VAL A 42 2.86 3.90 4.96
CA VAL A 42 2.92 4.04 6.43
C VAL A 42 1.50 3.96 6.98
N THR A 43 1.23 2.91 7.75
CA THR A 43 -0.11 2.70 8.30
C THR A 43 -0.39 3.59 9.52
N LEU A 44 -1.63 4.06 9.64
CA LEU A 44 -2.10 4.84 10.80
C LEU A 44 -2.37 3.94 12.01
N ARG A 45 -1.56 2.92 12.20
CA ARG A 45 -1.69 1.94 13.30
C ARG A 45 -0.87 2.30 14.52
N THR A 46 -0.11 3.39 14.45
CA THR A 46 0.70 3.90 15.56
C THR A 46 0.47 5.39 15.75
N ASP A 47 0.73 5.89 16.96
CA ASP A 47 0.62 7.33 17.25
C ASP A 47 1.66 8.15 16.48
N ALA A 48 2.78 7.54 16.10
CA ALA A 48 3.87 8.22 15.38
C ALA A 48 3.58 8.39 13.87
N ALA A 49 2.57 7.74 13.32
CA ALA A 49 2.40 7.60 11.88
C ALA A 49 2.37 8.94 11.12
N LEU A 50 1.60 9.91 11.57
CA LEU A 50 1.51 11.22 10.88
C LEU A 50 2.84 11.96 10.87
N GLU A 51 3.56 11.92 11.98
CA GLU A 51 4.88 12.55 12.08
C GLU A 51 5.91 11.83 11.21
N VAL A 52 5.83 10.50 11.13
CA VAL A 52 6.66 9.69 10.23
C VAL A 52 6.41 10.05 8.77
N ILE A 53 5.15 10.15 8.36
CA ILE A 53 4.77 10.53 7.00
C ILE A 53 5.33 11.92 6.67
N ALA A 54 5.13 12.90 7.56
CA ALA A 54 5.61 14.26 7.36
C ALA A 54 7.13 14.32 7.24
N LYS A 55 7.83 13.58 8.06
CA LYS A 55 9.29 13.53 8.05
C LYS A 55 9.84 12.93 6.77
N ILE A 56 9.28 11.82 6.31
CA ILE A 56 9.69 11.20 5.04
C ILE A 56 9.37 12.13 3.86
N ALA A 57 8.18 12.72 3.85
CA ALA A 57 7.78 13.65 2.79
C ALA A 57 8.76 14.82 2.65
N LYS A 58 9.26 15.33 3.78
CA LYS A 58 10.18 16.47 3.80
C LYS A 58 11.63 16.07 3.50
N GLU A 59 12.12 14.99 4.11
CA GLU A 59 13.54 14.67 4.13
C GLU A 59 13.95 13.61 3.09
N VAL A 60 13.01 12.87 2.52
CA VAL A 60 13.27 11.84 1.51
C VAL A 60 12.39 12.08 0.29
N PRO A 61 12.69 13.11 -0.52
CA PRO A 61 11.84 13.48 -1.65
C PRO A 61 11.76 12.40 -2.74
N GLU A 62 12.70 11.47 -2.79
CA GLU A 62 12.66 10.34 -3.73
C GLU A 62 11.58 9.32 -3.39
N ALA A 63 11.12 9.29 -2.13
CA ALA A 63 10.06 8.38 -1.70
C ALA A 63 8.71 8.84 -2.22
N ILE A 64 7.92 7.88 -2.67
CA ILE A 64 6.49 8.09 -2.93
C ILE A 64 5.78 7.64 -1.66
N ILE A 65 5.66 8.58 -0.71
CA ILE A 65 5.12 8.29 0.61
C ILE A 65 3.60 8.34 0.60
N GLY A 66 2.97 7.30 1.12
CA GLY A 66 1.54 7.23 1.29
C GLY A 66 1.17 6.71 2.67
N ALA A 67 -0.12 6.82 2.97
CA ALA A 67 -0.69 6.37 4.23
C ALA A 67 -1.58 5.16 4.03
N GLY A 68 -1.49 4.20 4.95
CA GLY A 68 -2.42 3.07 5.02
C GLY A 68 -3.31 3.17 6.26
N THR A 69 -4.28 2.29 6.34
CA THR A 69 -5.25 2.25 7.45
C THR A 69 -6.00 3.58 7.62
N VAL A 70 -6.25 4.26 6.50
CA VAL A 70 -7.08 5.47 6.47
C VAL A 70 -8.54 5.01 6.47
N THR A 71 -9.30 5.32 7.52
CA THR A 71 -10.63 4.75 7.70
C THR A 71 -11.77 5.76 7.63
N ASN A 72 -11.47 7.05 7.55
CA ASN A 72 -12.50 8.08 7.49
C ASN A 72 -11.98 9.37 6.84
N ARG A 73 -12.90 10.27 6.56
CA ARG A 73 -12.64 11.57 5.93
C ARG A 73 -11.62 12.41 6.71
N ALA A 74 -11.73 12.44 8.03
CA ALA A 74 -10.83 13.23 8.86
C ALA A 74 -9.40 12.72 8.78
N GLN A 75 -9.21 11.41 8.81
CA GLN A 75 -7.89 10.81 8.66
C GLN A 75 -7.31 11.06 7.26
N LEU A 76 -8.15 11.02 6.22
CA LEU A 76 -7.69 11.34 4.87
C LEU A 76 -7.12 12.77 4.83
N GLN A 77 -7.81 13.74 5.41
CA GLN A 77 -7.31 15.11 5.45
C GLN A 77 -6.01 15.22 6.26
N GLN A 78 -5.91 14.51 7.38
CA GLN A 78 -4.69 14.50 8.20
C GLN A 78 -3.47 14.00 7.41
N VAL A 79 -3.63 12.93 6.62
CA VAL A 79 -2.50 12.40 5.85
C VAL A 79 -2.16 13.31 4.66
N ILE A 80 -3.14 13.96 4.06
CA ILE A 80 -2.90 14.98 3.04
C ILE A 80 -2.08 16.11 3.63
N ASP A 81 -2.46 16.63 4.78
CA ASP A 81 -1.76 17.73 5.46
C ASP A 81 -0.34 17.31 5.87
N ALA A 82 -0.12 16.04 6.17
CA ALA A 82 1.20 15.50 6.50
C ALA A 82 2.11 15.35 5.27
N GLY A 83 1.58 15.45 4.06
CA GLY A 83 2.36 15.35 2.81
C GLY A 83 2.28 14.01 2.10
N ALA A 84 1.34 13.15 2.47
CA ALA A 84 1.13 11.88 1.76
C ALA A 84 0.74 12.13 0.30
N LYS A 85 1.27 11.31 -0.60
CA LYS A 85 0.97 11.36 -2.04
C LYS A 85 -0.17 10.44 -2.44
N PHE A 86 -0.54 9.51 -1.58
CA PHE A 86 -1.68 8.63 -1.75
C PHE A 86 -2.16 8.13 -0.38
N ALA A 87 -3.38 7.61 -0.35
CA ALA A 87 -3.96 7.00 0.84
C ALA A 87 -4.61 5.68 0.48
N ILE A 88 -4.49 4.71 1.38
CA ILE A 88 -5.08 3.38 1.22
C ILE A 88 -5.96 3.10 2.43
N SER A 89 -7.18 2.63 2.18
CA SER A 89 -8.09 2.19 3.24
C SER A 89 -8.17 0.67 3.29
N PRO A 90 -8.35 0.06 4.48
CA PRO A 90 -8.48 -1.39 4.59
C PRO A 90 -9.82 -1.92 4.04
N GLY A 91 -10.85 -1.15 4.17
CA GLY A 91 -12.16 -1.32 3.59
C GLY A 91 -12.61 0.00 3.01
N MET A 92 -13.93 0.24 3.01
CA MET A 92 -14.44 1.52 2.51
C MET A 92 -15.78 1.88 3.15
N THR A 93 -16.08 3.16 3.14
CA THR A 93 -17.41 3.70 3.38
C THR A 93 -17.77 4.63 2.23
N THR A 94 -19.06 4.85 2.02
CA THR A 94 -19.48 5.80 0.98
C THR A 94 -18.92 7.20 1.21
N ASP A 95 -18.89 7.65 2.47
CA ASP A 95 -18.31 8.94 2.79
C ASP A 95 -16.82 9.04 2.49
N LEU A 96 -16.06 7.97 2.78
CA LEU A 96 -14.63 7.93 2.45
C LEU A 96 -14.41 7.95 0.94
N LEU A 97 -15.21 7.20 0.18
CA LEU A 97 -15.13 7.20 -1.29
C LEU A 97 -15.39 8.60 -1.87
N LYS A 98 -16.37 9.30 -1.34
CA LYS A 98 -16.65 10.70 -1.73
C LYS A 98 -15.49 11.62 -1.37
N ALA A 99 -14.96 11.47 -0.15
CA ALA A 99 -13.81 12.25 0.31
C ALA A 99 -12.58 12.03 -0.58
N GLY A 100 -12.35 10.80 -1.02
CA GLY A 100 -11.25 10.47 -1.95
C GLY A 100 -11.40 11.18 -3.30
N ASN A 101 -12.61 11.28 -3.81
CA ASN A 101 -12.88 11.99 -5.08
C ASN A 101 -12.75 13.52 -4.93
N GLU A 102 -13.05 14.05 -3.76
CA GLU A 102 -12.94 15.49 -3.46
C GLU A 102 -11.50 15.91 -3.13
N GLY A 103 -10.69 14.96 -2.66
CA GLY A 103 -9.35 15.24 -2.14
C GLY A 103 -8.29 15.46 -3.22
N SER A 104 -7.13 15.93 -2.77
CA SER A 104 -6.01 16.29 -3.65
C SER A 104 -5.05 15.14 -3.94
N ILE A 105 -5.23 13.98 -3.32
CA ILE A 105 -4.39 12.80 -3.52
C ILE A 105 -5.26 11.60 -3.92
N ALA A 106 -4.62 10.59 -4.51
CA ALA A 106 -5.31 9.36 -4.87
C ALA A 106 -5.70 8.57 -3.61
N LEU A 107 -6.94 8.08 -3.59
CA LEU A 107 -7.39 7.10 -2.62
C LEU A 107 -7.46 5.73 -3.31
N ILE A 108 -6.92 4.72 -2.64
CA ILE A 108 -6.99 3.32 -3.07
C ILE A 108 -7.83 2.58 -2.02
N PRO A 109 -9.12 2.39 -2.27
CA PRO A 109 -10.00 1.77 -1.29
C PRO A 109 -9.84 0.25 -1.25
N GLY A 110 -9.98 -0.32 -0.05
CA GLY A 110 -9.95 -1.76 0.17
C GLY A 110 -11.31 -2.40 -0.02
N ILE A 111 -11.30 -3.59 -0.58
CA ILE A 111 -12.50 -4.45 -0.72
C ILE A 111 -12.16 -5.89 -0.38
N SER A 112 -13.16 -6.66 0.00
CA SER A 112 -13.04 -8.12 0.18
C SER A 112 -14.24 -8.86 -0.40
N SER A 113 -15.19 -8.17 -1.01
CA SER A 113 -16.39 -8.76 -1.62
C SER A 113 -16.78 -8.06 -2.93
N ILE A 114 -17.57 -8.75 -3.73
CA ILE A 114 -18.09 -8.21 -4.99
C ILE A 114 -18.99 -6.99 -4.75
N SER A 115 -19.82 -7.02 -3.69
CA SER A 115 -20.71 -5.89 -3.40
C SER A 115 -19.90 -4.63 -3.06
N GLU A 116 -18.84 -4.76 -2.30
CA GLU A 116 -17.95 -3.64 -2.01
C GLU A 116 -17.25 -3.12 -3.27
N LEU A 117 -16.81 -4.04 -4.13
CA LEU A 117 -16.20 -3.68 -5.41
C LEU A 117 -17.18 -2.88 -6.27
N MET A 118 -18.43 -3.31 -6.38
CA MET A 118 -19.46 -2.61 -7.15
C MET A 118 -19.67 -1.19 -6.61
N THR A 119 -19.70 -1.02 -5.29
CA THR A 119 -19.83 0.31 -4.66
C THR A 119 -18.63 1.19 -5.01
N ALA A 120 -17.41 0.65 -4.95
CA ALA A 120 -16.21 1.41 -5.31
C ALA A 120 -16.23 1.82 -6.79
N VAL A 121 -16.62 0.92 -7.68
CA VAL A 121 -16.73 1.18 -9.12
C VAL A 121 -17.78 2.27 -9.40
N ASP A 122 -18.93 2.23 -8.71
CA ASP A 122 -19.95 3.26 -8.83
C ASP A 122 -19.44 4.67 -8.50
N HIS A 123 -18.43 4.75 -7.65
CA HIS A 123 -17.79 6.02 -7.28
C HIS A 123 -16.56 6.35 -8.15
N GLY A 124 -16.31 5.56 -9.19
CA GLY A 124 -15.24 5.84 -10.16
C GLY A 124 -13.87 5.24 -9.85
N TYR A 125 -13.75 4.39 -8.84
CA TYR A 125 -12.49 3.74 -8.50
C TYR A 125 -12.22 2.54 -9.38
N THR A 126 -11.00 2.43 -9.90
CA THR A 126 -10.57 1.35 -10.80
C THR A 126 -9.37 0.58 -10.26
N HIS A 127 -8.71 1.10 -9.24
CA HIS A 127 -7.53 0.53 -8.61
C HIS A 127 -7.82 0.35 -7.13
N LEU A 128 -7.87 -0.89 -6.68
CA LEU A 128 -8.35 -1.26 -5.35
C LEU A 128 -7.32 -2.10 -4.60
N LYS A 129 -7.38 -2.03 -3.27
CA LYS A 129 -6.70 -2.97 -2.39
C LYS A 129 -7.63 -4.16 -2.16
N PHE A 130 -7.10 -5.37 -2.27
CA PHE A 130 -7.82 -6.59 -1.88
C PHE A 130 -7.30 -7.04 -0.52
N PHE A 131 -8.14 -6.94 0.51
CA PHE A 131 -7.70 -7.13 1.91
C PHE A 131 -8.82 -7.68 2.79
N PRO A 132 -8.53 -8.61 3.69
CA PRO A 132 -7.28 -9.36 3.83
C PRO A 132 -7.20 -10.48 2.78
N ALA A 133 -6.18 -10.45 1.94
CA ALA A 133 -6.14 -11.24 0.70
C ALA A 133 -6.26 -12.75 0.93
N GLU A 134 -5.36 -13.34 1.73
CA GLU A 134 -5.38 -14.81 1.96
C GLU A 134 -6.65 -15.24 2.68
N ALA A 135 -7.10 -14.49 3.69
CA ALA A 135 -8.30 -14.80 4.45
C ALA A 135 -9.58 -14.63 3.63
N SER A 136 -9.55 -13.82 2.57
CA SER A 136 -10.73 -13.52 1.74
C SER A 136 -10.80 -14.34 0.44
N GLY A 137 -10.02 -15.39 0.35
CA GLY A 137 -10.08 -16.34 -0.78
C GLY A 137 -8.86 -16.33 -1.70
N GLY A 138 -7.91 -15.43 -1.47
CA GLY A 138 -6.61 -15.45 -2.12
C GLY A 138 -6.65 -15.32 -3.64
N VAL A 139 -5.73 -16.00 -4.30
CA VAL A 139 -5.59 -16.03 -5.77
C VAL A 139 -6.87 -16.49 -6.45
N LYS A 140 -7.55 -17.49 -5.88
CA LYS A 140 -8.81 -18.01 -6.45
C LYS A 140 -9.90 -16.93 -6.50
N ALA A 141 -10.03 -16.15 -5.42
CA ALA A 141 -11.02 -15.07 -5.36
C ALA A 141 -10.73 -13.99 -6.40
N LEU A 142 -9.50 -13.54 -6.48
CA LEU A 142 -9.10 -12.51 -7.46
C LEU A 142 -9.27 -12.97 -8.89
N LYS A 143 -8.94 -14.22 -9.18
CA LYS A 143 -9.13 -14.79 -10.51
C LYS A 143 -10.62 -14.83 -10.88
N ALA A 144 -11.48 -15.20 -9.95
CA ALA A 144 -12.94 -15.24 -10.18
C ALA A 144 -13.51 -13.83 -10.39
N ILE A 145 -13.03 -12.84 -9.63
CA ILE A 145 -13.43 -11.43 -9.76
C ILE A 145 -13.09 -10.89 -11.14
N GLY A 146 -11.98 -11.31 -11.73
CA GLY A 146 -11.56 -10.90 -13.07
C GLY A 146 -12.54 -11.25 -14.18
N GLY A 147 -13.44 -12.20 -13.97
CA GLY A 147 -14.49 -12.54 -14.94
C GLY A 147 -15.44 -11.37 -15.18
N PRO A 148 -16.23 -10.97 -14.16
CA PRO A 148 -17.18 -9.85 -14.31
C PRO A 148 -16.53 -8.47 -14.34
N PHE A 149 -15.31 -8.31 -13.80
CA PHE A 149 -14.62 -7.02 -13.68
C PHE A 149 -13.19 -7.06 -14.25
N PRO A 150 -13.03 -7.30 -15.57
CA PRO A 150 -11.71 -7.49 -16.16
C PRO A 150 -10.84 -6.21 -16.14
N ASP A 151 -11.45 -5.03 -16.01
CA ASP A 151 -10.74 -3.75 -16.08
C ASP A 151 -10.34 -3.21 -14.69
N ILE A 152 -10.76 -3.86 -13.63
CA ILE A 152 -10.39 -3.45 -12.28
C ILE A 152 -9.03 -4.07 -11.91
N LYS A 153 -8.15 -3.25 -11.32
CA LYS A 153 -6.79 -3.65 -10.94
C LYS A 153 -6.65 -3.68 -9.42
N PHE A 154 -5.86 -4.63 -8.94
CA PHE A 154 -5.75 -4.89 -7.51
C PHE A 154 -4.31 -4.86 -7.01
N CYS A 155 -4.17 -4.42 -5.76
CA CYS A 155 -3.01 -4.65 -4.91
C CYS A 155 -3.46 -5.53 -3.73
N PRO A 156 -3.28 -6.85 -3.83
CA PRO A 156 -3.60 -7.74 -2.70
C PRO A 156 -2.66 -7.48 -1.54
N THR A 157 -3.22 -7.53 -0.33
CA THR A 157 -2.50 -7.32 0.93
C THR A 157 -3.12 -8.22 2.01
N GLY A 158 -2.29 -8.74 2.89
CA GLY A 158 -2.73 -9.64 3.97
C GLY A 158 -2.37 -11.09 3.67
N GLY A 159 -1.41 -11.60 4.44
CA GLY A 159 -0.89 -12.97 4.26
C GLY A 159 0.04 -13.12 3.05
N ILE A 160 0.49 -12.02 2.46
CA ILE A 160 1.43 -12.03 1.35
C ILE A 160 2.86 -12.16 1.89
N SER A 161 3.65 -13.01 1.27
CA SER A 161 5.03 -13.31 1.67
C SER A 161 5.87 -13.71 0.45
N PRO A 162 7.19 -13.88 0.61
CA PRO A 162 8.02 -14.39 -0.48
C PRO A 162 7.54 -15.71 -1.07
N SER A 163 6.83 -16.53 -0.29
CA SER A 163 6.35 -17.84 -0.77
C SER A 163 5.14 -17.78 -1.69
N ASN A 164 4.38 -16.67 -1.70
CA ASN A 164 3.14 -16.61 -2.48
C ASN A 164 2.96 -15.34 -3.33
N TYR A 165 3.79 -14.31 -3.16
CA TYR A 165 3.54 -13.04 -3.88
C TYR A 165 3.61 -13.20 -5.40
N ASN A 166 4.41 -14.11 -5.92
CA ASN A 166 4.46 -14.37 -7.35
C ASN A 166 3.17 -14.99 -7.90
N ASP A 167 2.45 -15.79 -7.10
CA ASP A 167 1.16 -16.36 -7.51
C ASP A 167 0.14 -15.24 -7.71
N TYR A 168 0.19 -14.21 -6.89
CA TYR A 168 -0.67 -13.03 -7.05
C TYR A 168 -0.25 -12.18 -8.24
N LEU A 169 1.05 -11.90 -8.39
CA LEU A 169 1.57 -11.07 -9.48
C LEU A 169 1.37 -11.70 -10.86
N ALA A 170 1.19 -13.01 -10.93
CA ALA A 170 0.90 -13.71 -12.18
C ALA A 170 -0.52 -13.46 -12.69
N LEU A 171 -1.42 -12.93 -11.86
CA LEU A 171 -2.80 -12.66 -12.27
C LEU A 171 -2.86 -11.38 -13.12
N PRO A 172 -3.66 -11.38 -14.22
CA PRO A 172 -3.71 -10.20 -15.11
C PRO A 172 -4.34 -8.97 -14.47
N ASN A 173 -5.13 -9.12 -13.40
CA ASN A 173 -5.76 -8.02 -12.68
C ASN A 173 -4.98 -7.58 -11.42
N VAL A 174 -3.76 -8.06 -11.23
CA VAL A 174 -2.89 -7.67 -10.12
C VAL A 174 -1.69 -6.90 -10.66
N CYS A 175 -1.48 -5.68 -10.15
CA CYS A 175 -0.38 -4.81 -10.57
C CYS A 175 0.81 -4.87 -9.61
N CYS A 176 0.52 -5.04 -8.33
CA CYS A 176 1.53 -5.07 -7.27
C CYS A 176 0.95 -5.82 -6.07
N ALA A 177 1.79 -6.10 -5.08
CA ALA A 177 1.36 -6.79 -3.86
C ALA A 177 1.88 -6.04 -2.64
N GLY A 178 1.02 -5.89 -1.63
CA GLY A 178 1.41 -5.27 -0.36
C GLY A 178 1.94 -6.31 0.61
N GLY A 179 3.05 -6.02 1.26
CA GLY A 179 3.64 -6.95 2.21
C GLY A 179 4.39 -6.27 3.34
N SER A 180 4.30 -6.86 4.52
CA SER A 180 4.99 -6.37 5.72
C SER A 180 6.36 -7.02 5.95
N TRP A 181 6.69 -8.09 5.23
CA TRP A 181 7.94 -8.83 5.43
C TRP A 181 9.20 -8.02 5.11
N LEU A 182 9.05 -6.93 4.36
CA LEU A 182 10.17 -6.08 3.91
C LEU A 182 10.79 -5.25 5.03
N ALA A 183 10.04 -5.00 6.10
CA ALA A 183 10.48 -4.19 7.22
C ALA A 183 10.14 -4.87 8.55
N PRO A 184 10.84 -5.97 8.91
CA PRO A 184 10.61 -6.63 10.18
C PRO A 184 10.88 -5.68 11.34
N GLU A 185 9.99 -5.70 12.35
CA GLU A 185 10.12 -4.81 13.52
C GLU A 185 11.47 -4.98 14.22
N GLU A 186 11.93 -6.21 14.37
CA GLU A 186 13.22 -6.49 15.01
C GLU A 186 14.38 -5.82 14.25
N ALA A 187 14.37 -5.88 12.93
CA ALA A 187 15.40 -5.24 12.12
C ALA A 187 15.39 -3.71 12.29
N MET A 188 14.21 -3.11 12.39
CA MET A 188 14.10 -1.66 12.63
C MET A 188 14.62 -1.29 14.03
N ILE A 189 14.22 -2.04 15.05
CA ILE A 189 14.66 -1.81 16.44
C ILE A 189 16.18 -1.91 16.57
N ASN A 190 16.78 -2.89 15.88
CA ASN A 190 18.23 -3.13 15.94
C ASN A 190 19.03 -2.28 14.96
N GLY A 191 18.39 -1.42 14.20
CA GLY A 191 19.07 -0.58 13.19
C GLY A 191 19.69 -1.36 12.03
N GLU A 192 19.14 -2.52 11.71
CA GLU A 192 19.63 -3.40 10.65
C GLU A 192 19.13 -2.96 9.27
N TRP A 193 19.49 -1.74 8.88
CA TRP A 193 18.99 -1.13 7.63
C TRP A 193 19.48 -1.85 6.39
N ASP A 194 20.72 -2.37 6.42
CA ASP A 194 21.26 -3.17 5.31
C ASP A 194 20.46 -4.45 5.07
N LYS A 195 19.95 -5.05 6.13
CA LYS A 195 19.06 -6.22 6.03
C LYS A 195 17.76 -5.87 5.32
N ILE A 196 17.18 -4.72 5.64
CA ILE A 196 15.95 -4.23 4.99
C ILE A 196 16.22 -3.94 3.52
N THR A 197 17.35 -3.31 3.18
CA THR A 197 17.76 -3.10 1.80
C THR A 197 17.87 -4.43 1.04
N GLU A 198 18.46 -5.44 1.66
CA GLU A 198 18.59 -6.76 1.04
C GLU A 198 17.23 -7.45 0.82
N LEU A 199 16.31 -7.36 1.80
CA LEU A 199 14.96 -7.88 1.63
C LEU A 199 14.23 -7.20 0.47
N ALA A 200 14.41 -5.89 0.33
CA ALA A 200 13.82 -5.14 -0.79
C ALA A 200 14.42 -5.60 -2.14
N LYS A 201 15.74 -5.72 -2.23
CA LYS A 201 16.42 -6.21 -3.45
C LYS A 201 15.93 -7.59 -3.84
N GLN A 202 15.81 -8.50 -2.88
CA GLN A 202 15.33 -9.86 -3.13
C GLN A 202 13.89 -9.87 -3.62
N ALA A 203 13.03 -9.03 -3.05
CA ALA A 203 11.64 -8.95 -3.46
C ALA A 203 11.50 -8.45 -4.90
N VAL A 204 12.27 -7.45 -5.29
CA VAL A 204 12.25 -6.89 -6.65
C VAL A 204 12.84 -7.90 -7.64
N ALA A 205 13.98 -8.51 -7.31
CA ALA A 205 14.64 -9.47 -8.17
C ALA A 205 13.90 -10.82 -8.27
N GLY A 206 13.13 -11.18 -7.25
CA GLY A 206 12.42 -12.45 -7.18
C GLY A 206 11.13 -12.53 -7.97
N VAL A 207 10.72 -11.46 -8.64
CA VAL A 207 9.51 -11.45 -9.48
C VAL A 207 9.78 -12.33 -10.72
N LYS A 208 8.82 -13.23 -10.96
CA LYS A 208 8.92 -14.20 -12.08
C LYS A 208 8.19 -13.71 -13.32
#